data_f40bfab63919d3a3f6ab224ead3e819f
#
_entry.id   f40bfab63919d3a3f6ab224ead3e819f
#
_cell.length_a   1.000
_cell.length_b   1.000
_cell.length_c   1.000
_cell.angle_alpha   90.00
_cell.angle_beta   90.00
_cell.angle_gamma   90.00
#
_symmetry.space_group_name_H-M   'P 1'
#
loop_
_entity.id
_entity.type
_entity.pdbx_description
1 polymer ?
#
loop_
_entity_poly.entity_id
_entity_poly.type
_entity_poly.pdbx_seq_one_letter_code
_entity_poly.pdbx_strand_id
1 'polypeptide(L)'
;MIRINLPTHKHPLYPTPWIHSCSGCYRESGCTKDGYRCYECNIFFHKECAESSLEINHPSHPEHPLHLYIVEEYSESKNCKLCGETLSNIFYHCPLCKFVVDMACMKNPPPDVIEHPKAHEHPLVHLKHHYHGTCDFCEEIYCSRYLFKCYQCQLKFHFECSNLSLEIIHPFHPKHPLKYLTREEHHFLDGKCRICGDELGRRFYHCPICKFSVNVACVKNPPPLTILFAKAHDHQISLIPRIISFNCDCCGMNGDRSPYSCQQCDFMIHQNCIDLPEIVNINRHDHSLSRRRHLNPGSWVCGICHKKVDWSYGAYSCSICPNYAIHSKCAIRDDVWDKLELKGMPEELQEIKPFTVIDEDLIHHFSHEEHYLQLKEEKITCGGNIRCEACVLPINYQAFYSCVQCDFILHKTCANLPRKKRHLYYNKPLTLKRGLVCMFGMF
;
A
#
# COMPACT_ATOMS: atom_id res chain seq x y z
N MET A 1 -0.54 -36.97 -2.07
CA MET A 1 -1.06 -35.79 -2.82
C MET A 1 -0.25 -35.62 -4.08
N ILE A 2 -0.91 -35.36 -5.21
CA ILE A 2 -0.21 -35.11 -6.47
C ILE A 2 0.47 -33.74 -6.39
N ARG A 3 1.79 -33.71 -6.59
CA ARG A 3 2.62 -32.49 -6.59
C ARG A 3 2.81 -32.02 -8.01
N ILE A 4 2.51 -30.76 -8.32
CA ILE A 4 2.64 -30.16 -9.65
C ILE A 4 3.53 -28.94 -9.57
N ASN A 5 4.53 -28.86 -10.44
CA ASN A 5 5.36 -27.67 -10.61
C ASN A 5 4.85 -26.91 -11.84
N LEU A 6 4.38 -25.70 -11.66
CA LEU A 6 3.88 -24.84 -12.72
C LEU A 6 4.72 -23.57 -12.84
N PRO A 7 4.88 -23.02 -14.05
CA PRO A 7 5.73 -21.84 -14.27
C PRO A 7 5.24 -20.58 -13.54
N THR A 8 3.99 -20.59 -13.11
CA THR A 8 3.34 -19.46 -12.40
C THR A 8 3.75 -19.31 -10.93
N HIS A 9 4.45 -20.31 -10.37
CA HIS A 9 4.88 -20.27 -8.96
C HIS A 9 6.10 -21.16 -8.72
N LYS A 10 7.06 -20.67 -7.91
CA LYS A 10 8.34 -21.36 -7.64
C LYS A 10 8.23 -22.61 -6.76
N HIS A 11 7.24 -22.64 -5.87
CA HIS A 11 7.02 -23.78 -4.98
C HIS A 11 6.01 -24.77 -5.60
N PRO A 12 6.04 -26.02 -5.17
CA PRO A 12 5.08 -27.01 -5.62
C PRO A 12 3.64 -26.62 -5.29
N LEU A 13 2.77 -26.82 -6.24
CA LEU A 13 1.34 -26.60 -6.11
C LEU A 13 0.59 -27.93 -5.95
N TYR A 14 -0.44 -27.91 -5.14
CA TYR A 14 -1.27 -29.08 -4.84
C TYR A 14 -2.71 -28.80 -5.25
N PRO A 15 -3.37 -29.71 -5.97
CA PRO A 15 -4.78 -29.57 -6.33
C PRO A 15 -5.66 -29.35 -5.09
N THR A 16 -6.58 -28.39 -5.19
CA THR A 16 -7.56 -28.11 -4.14
C THR A 16 -8.91 -27.77 -4.76
N PRO A 17 -10.02 -28.31 -4.24
CA PRO A 17 -11.36 -27.96 -4.71
C PRO A 17 -11.88 -26.64 -4.11
N TRP A 18 -11.15 -26.07 -3.13
CA TRP A 18 -11.58 -24.88 -2.40
C TRP A 18 -10.60 -23.74 -2.61
N ILE A 19 -11.09 -22.64 -3.16
CA ILE A 19 -10.32 -21.41 -3.36
C ILE A 19 -11.13 -20.26 -2.82
N HIS A 20 -10.59 -19.52 -1.83
CA HIS A 20 -11.21 -18.34 -1.26
C HIS A 20 -10.87 -17.07 -2.05
N SER A 21 -9.61 -16.91 -2.41
CA SER A 21 -9.10 -15.81 -3.23
C SER A 21 -7.95 -16.33 -4.09
N CYS A 22 -7.87 -15.87 -5.32
CA CYS A 22 -6.81 -16.28 -6.24
C CYS A 22 -5.69 -15.25 -6.27
N SER A 23 -4.49 -15.65 -5.90
CA SER A 23 -3.30 -14.77 -5.95
C SER A 23 -2.87 -14.40 -7.37
N GLY A 24 -3.41 -15.09 -8.39
CA GLY A 24 -3.13 -14.76 -9.79
C GLY A 24 -4.03 -13.67 -10.36
N CYS A 25 -5.31 -13.60 -9.99
CA CYS A 25 -6.25 -12.62 -10.54
C CYS A 25 -6.98 -11.78 -9.48
N TYR A 26 -6.72 -12.01 -8.20
CA TYR A 26 -7.35 -11.37 -7.04
C TYR A 26 -8.89 -11.39 -7.02
N ARG A 27 -9.51 -12.19 -7.88
CA ARG A 27 -10.97 -12.36 -7.86
C ARG A 27 -11.37 -13.40 -6.83
N GLU A 28 -12.37 -13.07 -6.04
CA GLU A 28 -13.08 -14.03 -5.21
C GLU A 28 -13.87 -14.95 -6.14
N SER A 29 -13.54 -16.22 -6.16
CA SER A 29 -14.42 -17.23 -6.74
C SER A 29 -15.35 -17.69 -5.63
N GLY A 30 -16.65 -17.58 -5.85
CA GLY A 30 -17.59 -18.34 -5.03
C GLY A 30 -17.09 -19.80 -4.94
N CYS A 31 -17.18 -20.41 -3.78
CA CYS A 31 -16.54 -21.61 -3.22
C CYS A 31 -16.49 -22.92 -4.06
N THR A 32 -16.40 -22.90 -5.39
CA THR A 32 -16.64 -24.09 -6.21
C THR A 32 -15.71 -24.28 -7.42
N LYS A 33 -14.60 -23.57 -7.52
CA LYS A 33 -13.71 -23.79 -8.68
C LYS A 33 -12.44 -24.52 -8.27
N ASP A 34 -12.15 -25.60 -8.98
CA ASP A 34 -10.90 -26.35 -8.89
C ASP A 34 -9.68 -25.44 -9.10
N GLY A 35 -8.65 -25.67 -8.33
CA GLY A 35 -7.40 -24.93 -8.45
C GLY A 35 -6.26 -25.55 -7.68
N TYR A 36 -5.31 -24.73 -7.31
CA TYR A 36 -4.08 -25.14 -6.66
C TYR A 36 -3.79 -24.33 -5.41
N ARG A 37 -3.16 -24.97 -4.44
CA ARG A 37 -2.66 -24.35 -3.22
C ARG A 37 -1.17 -24.56 -3.09
N CYS A 38 -0.44 -23.50 -2.74
CA CYS A 38 0.91 -23.58 -2.20
C CYS A 38 0.85 -23.63 -0.69
N TYR A 39 1.38 -24.68 -0.08
CA TYR A 39 1.44 -24.78 1.39
C TYR A 39 2.57 -23.95 1.99
N GLU A 40 3.65 -23.70 1.26
CA GLU A 40 4.79 -22.89 1.71
C GLU A 40 4.44 -21.40 1.80
N CYS A 41 3.75 -20.88 0.78
CA CYS A 41 3.33 -19.48 0.73
C CYS A 41 1.93 -19.23 1.27
N ASN A 42 1.16 -20.28 1.55
CA ASN A 42 -0.26 -20.25 1.93
C ASN A 42 -1.15 -19.45 0.97
N ILE A 43 -0.91 -19.59 -0.34
CA ILE A 43 -1.65 -18.91 -1.40
C ILE A 43 -2.39 -19.90 -2.29
N PHE A 44 -3.40 -19.39 -3.00
CA PHE A 44 -4.27 -20.18 -3.85
C PHE A 44 -4.30 -19.62 -5.28
N PHE A 45 -4.44 -20.50 -6.24
CA PHE A 45 -4.60 -20.14 -7.66
C PHE A 45 -5.79 -20.87 -8.26
N HIS A 46 -6.59 -20.19 -9.06
CA HIS A 46 -7.48 -20.88 -9.99
C HIS A 46 -6.64 -21.77 -10.90
N LYS A 47 -7.18 -22.92 -11.30
CA LYS A 47 -6.52 -23.82 -12.25
C LYS A 47 -6.03 -23.07 -13.48
N GLU A 48 -6.89 -22.29 -14.09
CA GLU A 48 -6.57 -21.51 -15.28
C GLU A 48 -5.51 -20.42 -15.06
N CYS A 49 -5.39 -19.85 -13.84
CA CYS A 49 -4.35 -18.89 -13.52
C CYS A 49 -3.00 -19.56 -13.30
N ALA A 50 -3.01 -20.72 -12.67
CA ALA A 50 -1.81 -21.52 -12.42
C ALA A 50 -1.23 -22.13 -13.70
N GLU A 51 -2.09 -22.61 -14.62
CA GLU A 51 -1.74 -23.28 -15.87
C GLU A 51 -1.61 -22.30 -17.06
N SER A 52 -1.49 -21.00 -16.81
CA SER A 52 -1.35 -19.97 -17.85
C SER A 52 -0.08 -20.17 -18.68
N SER A 53 -0.19 -19.99 -19.99
CA SER A 53 0.94 -20.09 -20.92
C SER A 53 1.98 -19.01 -20.64
N LEU A 54 3.27 -19.32 -20.84
CA LEU A 54 4.38 -18.37 -20.67
C LEU A 54 4.34 -17.24 -21.71
N GLU A 55 3.79 -17.50 -22.88
CA GLU A 55 3.67 -16.55 -23.99
C GLU A 55 2.30 -16.67 -24.64
N ILE A 56 1.70 -15.52 -24.98
CA ILE A 56 0.39 -15.43 -25.64
C ILE A 56 0.36 -14.28 -26.66
N ASN A 57 -0.50 -14.39 -27.66
CA ASN A 57 -0.91 -13.29 -28.52
C ASN A 57 -2.26 -12.75 -28.02
N HIS A 58 -2.38 -11.42 -27.88
CA HIS A 58 -3.58 -10.80 -27.36
C HIS A 58 -4.21 -9.84 -28.38
N PRO A 59 -5.54 -9.88 -28.61
CA PRO A 59 -6.21 -9.04 -29.63
C PRO A 59 -6.00 -7.54 -29.43
N SER A 60 -5.89 -7.06 -28.19
CA SER A 60 -5.63 -5.65 -27.89
C SER A 60 -4.15 -5.23 -28.05
N HIS A 61 -3.27 -6.17 -28.38
CA HIS A 61 -1.85 -5.93 -28.66
C HIS A 61 -1.33 -6.95 -29.67
N PRO A 62 -1.77 -6.89 -30.95
CA PRO A 62 -1.48 -7.92 -31.95
C PRO A 62 -0.05 -7.86 -32.51
N GLU A 63 0.69 -6.76 -32.28
CA GLU A 63 2.00 -6.52 -32.90
C GLU A 63 3.11 -7.38 -32.30
N HIS A 64 3.00 -7.72 -31.01
CA HIS A 64 4.03 -8.46 -30.29
C HIS A 64 3.41 -9.46 -29.31
N PRO A 65 4.04 -10.62 -29.09
CA PRO A 65 3.60 -11.55 -28.08
C PRO A 65 3.77 -10.95 -26.66
N LEU A 66 2.90 -11.34 -25.76
CA LEU A 66 2.94 -10.99 -24.35
C LEU A 66 3.52 -12.14 -23.55
N HIS A 67 4.45 -11.86 -22.68
CA HIS A 67 5.10 -12.83 -21.80
C HIS A 67 4.52 -12.77 -20.40
N LEU A 68 4.31 -13.94 -19.79
CA LEU A 68 3.89 -14.05 -18.40
C LEU A 68 4.99 -13.51 -17.48
N TYR A 69 4.63 -12.61 -16.59
CA TYR A 69 5.52 -12.03 -15.60
C TYR A 69 5.03 -12.32 -14.18
N ILE A 70 5.96 -12.72 -13.33
CA ILE A 70 5.71 -13.04 -11.92
C ILE A 70 6.57 -12.10 -11.09
N VAL A 71 5.96 -11.31 -10.22
CA VAL A 71 6.67 -10.37 -9.33
C VAL A 71 7.02 -11.11 -8.05
N GLU A 72 8.30 -11.21 -7.75
CA GLU A 72 8.78 -11.78 -6.48
C GLU A 72 8.88 -10.73 -5.37
N GLU A 73 9.07 -9.44 -5.73
CA GLU A 73 9.12 -8.32 -4.78
C GLU A 73 8.35 -7.11 -5.33
N TYR A 74 7.69 -6.38 -4.44
CA TYR A 74 6.94 -5.17 -4.74
C TYR A 74 7.84 -4.07 -5.30
N SER A 75 7.88 -3.91 -6.60
CA SER A 75 8.42 -2.73 -7.26
C SER A 75 7.31 -2.05 -8.04
N GLU A 76 7.06 -0.78 -7.74
CA GLU A 76 6.15 0.16 -8.40
C GLU A 76 4.78 -0.40 -8.84
N SER A 77 3.70 0.17 -8.31
CA SER A 77 2.33 -0.15 -8.71
C SER A 77 2.13 0.08 -10.20
N LYS A 78 2.18 -0.98 -10.99
CA LYS A 78 1.82 -0.95 -12.41
C LYS A 78 0.34 -1.23 -12.57
N ASN A 79 -0.33 -0.51 -13.44
CA ASN A 79 -1.74 -0.71 -13.73
C ASN A 79 -1.92 -1.43 -15.06
N CYS A 80 -2.92 -2.31 -15.10
CA CYS A 80 -3.36 -2.98 -16.33
C CYS A 80 -3.67 -1.95 -17.42
N LYS A 81 -3.12 -2.14 -18.61
CA LYS A 81 -3.36 -1.21 -19.73
C LYS A 81 -4.76 -1.36 -20.32
N LEU A 82 -5.51 -2.37 -19.95
CA LEU A 82 -6.86 -2.62 -20.41
C LEU A 82 -7.95 -2.16 -19.44
N CYS A 83 -7.90 -2.38 -18.16
CA CYS A 83 -8.92 -1.95 -17.19
C CYS A 83 -8.46 -0.84 -16.24
N GLY A 84 -7.17 -0.57 -16.16
CA GLY A 84 -6.62 0.44 -15.26
C GLY A 84 -6.41 -0.04 -13.82
N GLU A 85 -6.86 -1.22 -13.46
CA GLU A 85 -6.68 -1.79 -12.13
C GLU A 85 -5.20 -2.09 -11.83
N THR A 86 -4.85 -2.08 -10.56
CA THR A 86 -3.49 -2.44 -10.12
C THR A 86 -3.22 -3.90 -10.47
N LEU A 87 -2.06 -4.15 -11.06
CA LEU A 87 -1.64 -5.50 -11.44
C LEU A 87 -1.43 -6.36 -10.18
N SER A 88 -1.83 -7.61 -10.30
CA SER A 88 -1.50 -8.67 -9.34
C SER A 88 -0.03 -9.09 -9.47
N ASN A 89 0.40 -10.03 -8.65
CA ASN A 89 1.76 -10.59 -8.75
C ASN A 89 2.00 -11.39 -10.05
N ILE A 90 0.93 -11.73 -10.79
CA ILE A 90 1.01 -12.45 -12.07
C ILE A 90 0.25 -11.65 -13.13
N PHE A 91 0.94 -11.26 -14.17
CA PHE A 91 0.36 -10.51 -15.28
C PHE A 91 1.16 -10.77 -16.58
N TYR A 92 0.63 -10.36 -17.71
CA TYR A 92 1.34 -10.41 -18.97
C TYR A 92 1.93 -9.05 -19.33
N HIS A 93 3.13 -9.04 -19.88
CA HIS A 93 3.80 -7.84 -20.37
C HIS A 93 4.41 -8.05 -21.75
N CYS A 94 4.50 -6.97 -22.52
CA CYS A 94 5.29 -6.96 -23.74
C CYS A 94 6.74 -6.55 -23.44
N PRO A 95 7.75 -7.33 -23.77
CA PRO A 95 9.15 -6.96 -23.55
C PRO A 95 9.63 -5.83 -24.47
N LEU A 96 8.97 -5.59 -25.61
CA LEU A 96 9.36 -4.61 -26.61
C LEU A 96 8.70 -3.23 -26.38
N CYS A 97 7.51 -3.22 -25.81
CA CYS A 97 6.81 -1.99 -25.45
C CYS A 97 6.26 -2.08 -24.02
N LYS A 98 5.94 -0.97 -23.40
CA LYS A 98 5.47 -0.94 -21.98
C LYS A 98 4.00 -1.37 -21.83
N PHE A 99 3.52 -2.31 -22.65
CA PHE A 99 2.16 -2.84 -22.55
C PHE A 99 2.12 -3.93 -21.48
N VAL A 100 1.19 -3.82 -20.55
CA VAL A 100 0.96 -4.79 -19.47
C VAL A 100 -0.54 -5.04 -19.31
N VAL A 101 -0.92 -6.26 -19.05
CA VAL A 101 -2.33 -6.67 -18.90
C VAL A 101 -2.48 -7.69 -17.78
N ASP A 102 -3.50 -7.51 -16.95
CA ASP A 102 -3.82 -8.45 -15.87
C ASP A 102 -4.45 -9.74 -16.43
N MET A 103 -4.48 -10.77 -15.58
CA MET A 103 -5.01 -12.09 -15.93
C MET A 103 -6.50 -12.07 -16.29
N ALA A 104 -7.25 -11.11 -15.78
CA ALA A 104 -8.67 -11.00 -16.04
C ALA A 104 -8.95 -10.39 -17.42
N CYS A 105 -8.27 -9.30 -17.75
CA CYS A 105 -8.37 -8.64 -19.05
C CYS A 105 -7.72 -9.44 -20.18
N MET A 106 -6.71 -10.24 -19.86
CA MET A 106 -6.14 -11.19 -20.81
C MET A 106 -7.21 -12.17 -21.32
N LYS A 107 -8.08 -12.67 -20.43
CA LYS A 107 -9.16 -13.61 -20.80
C LYS A 107 -10.38 -12.93 -21.39
N ASN A 108 -10.78 -11.79 -20.81
CA ASN A 108 -11.98 -11.05 -21.16
C ASN A 108 -11.64 -9.56 -21.27
N PRO A 109 -11.09 -9.11 -22.40
CA PRO A 109 -10.80 -7.70 -22.59
C PRO A 109 -12.08 -6.87 -22.59
N PRO A 110 -12.07 -5.65 -22.06
CA PRO A 110 -13.22 -4.76 -22.13
C PRO A 110 -13.57 -4.44 -23.59
N PRO A 111 -14.84 -4.32 -23.93
CA PRO A 111 -15.28 -4.05 -25.30
C PRO A 111 -14.86 -2.64 -25.76
N ASP A 112 -14.72 -2.42 -27.05
CA ASP A 112 -14.46 -1.09 -27.61
C ASP A 112 -15.69 -0.15 -27.46
N VAL A 113 -16.90 -0.70 -27.47
CA VAL A 113 -18.16 0.03 -27.30
C VAL A 113 -19.06 -0.74 -26.35
N ILE A 114 -19.72 -0.02 -25.45
CA ILE A 114 -20.79 -0.52 -24.61
C ILE A 114 -22.10 0.06 -25.17
N GLU A 115 -22.84 -0.74 -25.91
CA GLU A 115 -24.06 -0.31 -26.58
C GLU A 115 -25.19 0.04 -25.59
N HIS A 116 -25.31 -0.73 -24.51
CA HIS A 116 -26.35 -0.58 -23.49
C HIS A 116 -25.75 -0.51 -22.09
N PRO A 117 -25.11 0.60 -21.71
CA PRO A 117 -24.62 0.77 -20.35
C PRO A 117 -25.78 0.87 -19.35
N LYS A 118 -25.65 0.23 -18.19
CA LYS A 118 -26.71 0.29 -17.16
C LYS A 118 -26.77 1.66 -16.48
N ALA A 119 -25.66 2.37 -16.44
CA ALA A 119 -25.52 3.66 -15.77
C ALA A 119 -25.85 4.86 -16.67
N HIS A 120 -26.14 4.63 -17.97
CA HIS A 120 -26.32 5.71 -18.93
C HIS A 120 -27.17 5.25 -20.12
N GLU A 121 -27.92 6.17 -20.72
CA GLU A 121 -28.89 5.86 -21.80
C GLU A 121 -28.25 5.70 -23.18
N HIS A 122 -27.08 6.31 -23.39
CA HIS A 122 -26.41 6.30 -24.70
C HIS A 122 -25.22 5.35 -24.72
N PRO A 123 -24.83 4.85 -25.90
CA PRO A 123 -23.63 4.05 -26.04
C PRO A 123 -22.38 4.76 -25.54
N LEU A 124 -21.47 3.99 -24.95
CA LEU A 124 -20.20 4.48 -24.43
C LEU A 124 -19.05 3.89 -25.25
N VAL A 125 -18.18 4.75 -25.75
CA VAL A 125 -17.03 4.36 -26.56
C VAL A 125 -15.76 4.42 -25.73
N HIS A 126 -14.95 3.40 -25.85
CA HIS A 126 -13.67 3.30 -25.15
C HIS A 126 -12.69 4.39 -25.60
N LEU A 127 -12.10 5.12 -24.65
CA LEU A 127 -11.07 6.12 -24.91
C LEU A 127 -9.69 5.44 -24.94
N LYS A 128 -9.09 5.29 -26.13
CA LYS A 128 -7.80 4.61 -26.37
C LYS A 128 -6.55 5.40 -25.90
N HIS A 129 -6.70 6.61 -25.40
CA HIS A 129 -5.58 7.46 -24.98
C HIS A 129 -5.56 7.71 -23.47
N HIS A 130 -4.38 8.02 -22.93
CA HIS A 130 -4.22 8.44 -21.54
C HIS A 130 -5.02 9.71 -21.28
N TYR A 131 -6.02 9.59 -20.46
CA TYR A 131 -6.78 10.73 -19.96
C TYR A 131 -6.61 10.83 -18.44
N HIS A 132 -6.24 12.03 -17.98
CA HIS A 132 -6.41 12.40 -16.59
C HIS A 132 -7.78 13.03 -16.43
N GLY A 133 -8.59 12.56 -15.51
CA GLY A 133 -9.92 13.11 -15.28
C GLY A 133 -10.68 12.36 -14.20
N THR A 134 -11.90 12.83 -13.93
CA THR A 134 -12.82 12.23 -12.98
C THR A 134 -13.87 11.43 -13.72
N CYS A 135 -14.31 10.32 -13.13
CA CYS A 135 -15.46 9.56 -13.60
C CYS A 135 -16.74 10.33 -13.24
N ASP A 136 -17.57 10.63 -14.22
CA ASP A 136 -18.83 11.35 -13.98
C ASP A 136 -19.84 10.52 -13.17
N PHE A 137 -19.56 9.26 -12.90
CA PHE A 137 -20.42 8.40 -12.07
C PHE A 137 -19.96 8.30 -10.61
N CYS A 138 -18.66 8.03 -10.35
CA CYS A 138 -18.18 7.85 -8.97
C CYS A 138 -17.30 8.99 -8.46
N GLU A 139 -16.96 9.96 -9.32
CA GLU A 139 -16.16 11.16 -9.03
C GLU A 139 -14.68 10.85 -8.61
N GLU A 140 -14.29 9.60 -8.64
CA GLU A 140 -12.89 9.24 -8.40
C GLU A 140 -11.99 9.72 -9.53
N ILE A 141 -10.84 10.27 -9.14
CA ILE A 141 -9.78 10.69 -10.07
C ILE A 141 -8.98 9.43 -10.45
N TYR A 142 -8.68 9.28 -11.73
CA TYR A 142 -7.82 8.19 -12.17
C TYR A 142 -6.81 8.60 -13.23
N CYS A 143 -5.73 7.85 -13.19
CA CYS A 143 -4.67 7.84 -14.18
C CYS A 143 -4.74 6.57 -15.05
N SER A 144 -5.94 6.06 -15.37
CA SER A 144 -6.07 4.83 -16.15
C SER A 144 -6.50 5.09 -17.59
N ARG A 145 -6.11 4.20 -18.50
CA ARG A 145 -6.39 4.30 -19.94
C ARG A 145 -7.79 3.85 -20.33
N TYR A 146 -8.63 3.41 -19.37
CA TYR A 146 -9.90 2.76 -19.65
C TYR A 146 -11.08 3.57 -19.14
N LEU A 147 -11.30 4.62 -19.89
CA LEU A 147 -12.52 5.40 -19.83
C LEU A 147 -13.38 5.10 -21.01
N PHE A 148 -14.64 5.03 -20.73
CA PHE A 148 -15.68 5.05 -21.72
C PHE A 148 -16.32 6.44 -21.77
N LYS A 149 -16.48 6.99 -22.95
CA LYS A 149 -17.07 8.32 -23.14
C LYS A 149 -18.37 8.22 -23.90
N CYS A 150 -19.37 8.93 -23.41
CA CYS A 150 -20.55 9.27 -24.21
C CYS A 150 -20.24 10.51 -25.04
N TYR A 151 -20.28 10.41 -26.36
CA TYR A 151 -20.04 11.56 -27.25
C TYR A 151 -21.23 12.49 -27.32
N GLN A 152 -22.45 12.04 -26.98
CA GLN A 152 -23.65 12.88 -26.96
C GLN A 152 -23.70 13.76 -25.70
N CYS A 153 -23.43 13.16 -24.52
CA CYS A 153 -23.52 13.85 -23.23
C CYS A 153 -22.15 14.36 -22.74
N GLN A 154 -21.05 14.01 -23.42
CA GLN A 154 -19.66 14.31 -23.04
C GLN A 154 -19.23 13.69 -21.68
N LEU A 155 -20.03 12.80 -21.10
CA LEU A 155 -19.75 12.13 -19.83
C LEU A 155 -18.74 11.00 -20.00
N LYS A 156 -17.95 10.77 -18.94
CA LYS A 156 -16.91 9.74 -18.89
C LYS A 156 -17.14 8.77 -17.73
N PHE A 157 -16.98 7.49 -17.98
CA PHE A 157 -17.25 6.42 -17.04
C PHE A 157 -16.09 5.45 -16.96
N HIS A 158 -15.80 4.94 -15.77
CA HIS A 158 -15.06 3.70 -15.66
C HIS A 158 -15.87 2.55 -16.28
N PHE A 159 -15.21 1.52 -16.78
CA PHE A 159 -15.88 0.32 -17.26
C PHE A 159 -16.82 -0.27 -16.20
N GLU A 160 -16.37 -0.41 -14.97
CA GLU A 160 -17.19 -0.92 -13.86
C GLU A 160 -18.40 -0.01 -13.57
N CYS A 161 -18.18 1.31 -13.56
CA CYS A 161 -19.24 2.29 -13.31
C CYS A 161 -20.32 2.27 -14.40
N SER A 162 -19.95 2.01 -15.66
CA SER A 162 -20.90 1.90 -16.77
C SER A 162 -21.88 0.72 -16.61
N ASN A 163 -21.47 -0.31 -15.86
CA ASN A 163 -22.27 -1.51 -15.58
C ASN A 163 -23.10 -1.43 -14.30
N LEU A 164 -22.96 -0.38 -13.50
CA LEU A 164 -23.75 -0.20 -12.29
C LEU A 164 -25.18 0.27 -12.65
N SER A 165 -26.16 -0.42 -12.09
CA SER A 165 -27.56 -0.02 -12.25
C SER A 165 -27.90 1.24 -11.46
N LEU A 166 -28.78 2.08 -11.96
CA LEU A 166 -29.31 3.24 -11.24
C LEU A 166 -30.20 2.86 -10.05
N GLU A 167 -30.64 1.60 -10.00
CA GLU A 167 -31.37 1.02 -8.88
C GLU A 167 -30.79 -0.33 -8.54
N ILE A 168 -30.43 -0.55 -7.26
CA ILE A 168 -29.75 -1.75 -6.78
C ILE A 168 -30.34 -2.27 -5.48
N ILE A 169 -30.26 -3.58 -5.26
CA ILE A 169 -30.43 -4.20 -3.93
C ILE A 169 -29.02 -4.39 -3.34
N HIS A 170 -28.79 -3.78 -2.19
CA HIS A 170 -27.47 -3.83 -1.54
C HIS A 170 -27.46 -4.87 -0.41
N PRO A 171 -26.39 -5.68 -0.23
CA PRO A 171 -26.33 -6.72 0.81
C PRO A 171 -26.61 -6.20 2.24
N PHE A 172 -26.16 -4.98 2.55
CA PHE A 172 -26.41 -4.35 3.85
C PHE A 172 -27.79 -3.70 3.98
N HIS A 173 -28.58 -3.66 2.89
CA HIS A 173 -29.93 -3.13 2.87
C HIS A 173 -30.83 -3.93 1.91
N PRO A 174 -31.14 -5.20 2.21
CA PRO A 174 -31.83 -6.09 1.25
C PRO A 174 -33.34 -5.86 1.15
N LYS A 175 -33.94 -5.07 2.06
CA LYS A 175 -35.41 -4.91 2.14
C LYS A 175 -35.98 -3.99 1.07
N HIS A 176 -35.23 -2.98 0.66
CA HIS A 176 -35.69 -1.99 -0.31
C HIS A 176 -34.57 -1.66 -1.28
N PRO A 177 -34.90 -1.36 -2.55
CA PRO A 177 -33.89 -0.92 -3.50
C PRO A 177 -33.31 0.44 -3.13
N LEU A 178 -32.04 0.63 -3.42
CA LEU A 178 -31.34 1.89 -3.33
C LEU A 178 -31.36 2.55 -4.71
N LYS A 179 -31.74 3.81 -4.77
CA LYS A 179 -31.75 4.63 -5.99
C LYS A 179 -30.49 5.47 -6.06
N TYR A 180 -29.90 5.57 -7.22
CA TYR A 180 -28.78 6.45 -7.51
C TYR A 180 -29.27 7.90 -7.58
N LEU A 181 -28.67 8.79 -6.79
CA LEU A 181 -29.08 10.18 -6.63
C LEU A 181 -27.89 11.12 -6.70
N THR A 182 -28.16 12.39 -7.02
CA THR A 182 -27.21 13.49 -6.92
C THR A 182 -27.48 14.32 -5.66
N ARG A 183 -26.43 14.88 -5.05
CA ARG A 183 -26.53 15.65 -3.80
C ARG A 183 -27.37 16.92 -3.93
N GLU A 184 -27.47 17.46 -5.12
CA GLU A 184 -28.25 18.65 -5.41
C GLU A 184 -29.76 18.44 -5.17
N GLU A 185 -30.23 17.21 -5.25
CA GLU A 185 -31.63 16.83 -5.07
C GLU A 185 -31.99 16.52 -3.59
N HIS A 186 -31.03 16.39 -2.68
CA HIS A 186 -31.24 15.90 -1.32
C HIS A 186 -30.38 16.60 -0.25
N HIS A 187 -30.86 17.76 0.24
CA HIS A 187 -30.20 18.58 1.27
C HIS A 187 -30.34 18.04 2.72
N PHE A 188 -31.07 16.97 2.96
CA PHE A 188 -31.47 16.54 4.32
C PHE A 188 -30.64 15.39 4.90
N LEU A 189 -29.55 14.99 4.26
CA LEU A 189 -28.72 13.87 4.70
C LEU A 189 -27.50 14.39 5.48
N ASP A 190 -27.04 13.59 6.44
CA ASP A 190 -25.82 13.88 7.20
C ASP A 190 -24.53 13.87 6.33
N GLY A 191 -24.68 13.59 5.04
CA GLY A 191 -23.61 13.59 4.06
C GLY A 191 -22.63 12.42 4.17
N LYS A 192 -22.89 11.44 5.04
CA LYS A 192 -21.99 10.33 5.30
C LYS A 192 -22.54 8.99 4.85
N CYS A 193 -21.67 8.15 4.33
CA CYS A 193 -21.96 6.77 3.99
C CYS A 193 -22.35 5.96 5.24
N ARG A 194 -23.45 5.23 5.17
CA ARG A 194 -23.94 4.41 6.28
C ARG A 194 -22.97 3.26 6.62
N ILE A 195 -22.17 2.82 5.65
CA ILE A 195 -21.32 1.65 5.80
C ILE A 195 -19.92 2.02 6.31
N CYS A 196 -19.20 2.90 5.60
CA CYS A 196 -17.82 3.25 5.94
C CYS A 196 -17.69 4.51 6.82
N GLY A 197 -18.71 5.36 6.84
CA GLY A 197 -18.67 6.63 7.57
C GLY A 197 -18.02 7.78 6.80
N ASP A 198 -17.44 7.53 5.64
CA ASP A 198 -16.87 8.56 4.78
C ASP A 198 -17.96 9.41 4.14
N GLU A 199 -17.56 10.51 3.52
CA GLU A 199 -18.49 11.36 2.79
C GLU A 199 -19.16 10.63 1.63
N LEU A 200 -20.42 10.94 1.37
CA LEU A 200 -21.19 10.35 0.26
C LEU A 200 -20.70 10.81 -1.12
N GLY A 201 -19.99 11.93 -1.21
CA GLY A 201 -19.70 12.58 -2.49
C GLY A 201 -20.93 13.31 -3.05
N ARG A 202 -20.85 13.76 -4.31
CA ARG A 202 -22.01 14.37 -5.00
C ARG A 202 -23.02 13.33 -5.46
N ARG A 203 -22.58 12.09 -5.68
CA ARG A 203 -23.36 10.99 -6.23
C ARG A 203 -23.28 9.78 -5.31
N PHE A 204 -24.42 9.20 -4.99
CA PHE A 204 -24.55 8.12 -4.03
C PHE A 204 -25.83 7.33 -4.24
N TYR A 205 -25.96 6.22 -3.56
CA TYR A 205 -27.20 5.44 -3.54
C TYR A 205 -27.97 5.68 -2.24
N HIS A 206 -29.29 5.79 -2.34
CA HIS A 206 -30.17 6.13 -1.23
C HIS A 206 -31.47 5.35 -1.24
N CYS A 207 -31.91 4.92 -0.06
CA CYS A 207 -33.27 4.43 0.17
C CYS A 207 -34.11 5.51 0.83
N PRO A 208 -35.12 6.05 0.16
CA PRO A 208 -35.96 7.10 0.74
C PRO A 208 -36.81 6.61 1.94
N ILE A 209 -37.13 5.31 2.00
CA ILE A 209 -37.93 4.70 3.06
C ILE A 209 -37.15 4.61 4.37
N CYS A 210 -35.90 4.11 4.30
CA CYS A 210 -35.08 3.84 5.48
C CYS A 210 -34.04 4.92 5.76
N LYS A 211 -33.92 5.95 4.91
CA LYS A 211 -32.87 6.97 4.96
C LYS A 211 -31.48 6.36 4.99
N PHE A 212 -31.30 5.22 4.29
CA PHE A 212 -30.04 4.51 4.18
C PHE A 212 -29.29 5.04 2.95
N SER A 213 -28.12 5.64 3.17
CA SER A 213 -27.29 6.18 2.10
C SER A 213 -25.95 5.51 2.06
N VAL A 214 -25.44 5.22 0.87
CA VAL A 214 -24.16 4.56 0.65
C VAL A 214 -23.42 5.19 -0.52
N ASN A 215 -22.11 5.45 -0.36
CA ASN A 215 -21.30 5.96 -1.44
C ASN A 215 -21.05 4.88 -2.51
N VAL A 216 -20.67 5.31 -3.71
CA VAL A 216 -20.43 4.40 -4.84
C VAL A 216 -19.28 3.42 -4.55
N ALA A 217 -18.27 3.84 -3.79
CA ALA A 217 -17.16 2.98 -3.40
C ALA A 217 -17.61 1.73 -2.62
N CYS A 218 -18.49 1.91 -1.62
CA CYS A 218 -19.06 0.79 -0.85
C CYS A 218 -20.05 -0.06 -1.66
N VAL A 219 -20.65 0.48 -2.72
CA VAL A 219 -21.47 -0.31 -3.65
C VAL A 219 -20.59 -1.19 -4.54
N LYS A 220 -19.47 -0.65 -5.04
CA LYS A 220 -18.52 -1.40 -5.86
C LYS A 220 -17.80 -2.47 -5.05
N ASN A 221 -17.32 -2.09 -3.88
CA ASN A 221 -16.51 -2.92 -2.99
C ASN A 221 -17.08 -2.89 -1.57
N PRO A 222 -18.18 -3.60 -1.31
CA PRO A 222 -18.77 -3.64 0.03
C PRO A 222 -17.78 -4.31 1.00
N PRO A 223 -17.57 -3.75 2.21
CA PRO A 223 -16.73 -4.39 3.20
C PRO A 223 -17.32 -5.75 3.61
N PRO A 224 -16.49 -6.73 4.01
CA PRO A 224 -16.97 -8.05 4.43
C PRO A 224 -17.89 -7.92 5.66
N LEU A 225 -18.99 -8.68 5.68
CA LEU A 225 -19.87 -8.74 6.83
C LEU A 225 -19.19 -9.29 8.08
N THR A 226 -18.25 -10.19 7.88
CA THR A 226 -17.59 -10.94 8.95
C THR A 226 -16.12 -11.12 8.62
N ILE A 227 -15.27 -10.90 9.61
CA ILE A 227 -13.82 -11.10 9.52
C ILE A 227 -13.42 -12.14 10.58
N LEU A 228 -12.88 -13.26 10.13
CA LEU A 228 -12.48 -14.37 11.00
C LEU A 228 -11.16 -14.11 11.72
N PHE A 229 -10.23 -13.44 11.05
CA PHE A 229 -8.87 -13.19 11.52
C PHE A 229 -8.50 -11.73 11.31
N ALA A 230 -8.91 -10.87 12.24
CA ALA A 230 -8.48 -9.46 12.23
C ALA A 230 -7.12 -9.36 12.93
N LYS A 231 -6.17 -8.59 12.36
CA LYS A 231 -4.89 -8.32 13.04
C LYS A 231 -5.07 -7.69 14.42
N ALA A 232 -6.18 -7.00 14.61
CA ALA A 232 -6.47 -6.27 15.83
C ALA A 232 -7.09 -7.12 16.94
N HIS A 233 -7.68 -8.28 16.62
CA HIS A 233 -8.49 -9.06 17.56
C HIS A 233 -8.48 -10.55 17.23
N ASP A 234 -8.47 -11.41 18.25
CA ASP A 234 -8.31 -12.86 18.07
C ASP A 234 -9.61 -13.59 17.73
N HIS A 235 -10.74 -13.00 18.03
CA HIS A 235 -12.04 -13.58 17.74
C HIS A 235 -12.62 -13.02 16.43
N GLN A 236 -13.58 -13.73 15.88
CA GLN A 236 -14.39 -13.25 14.77
C GLN A 236 -15.07 -11.93 15.12
N ILE A 237 -15.01 -10.96 14.21
CA ILE A 237 -15.73 -9.70 14.30
C ILE A 237 -16.71 -9.54 13.17
N SER A 238 -17.84 -8.88 13.44
CA SER A 238 -18.92 -8.68 12.46
C SER A 238 -19.28 -7.21 12.35
N LEU A 239 -19.54 -6.76 11.13
CA LEU A 239 -19.95 -5.38 10.86
C LEU A 239 -21.39 -5.15 11.31
N ILE A 240 -21.63 -4.08 12.07
CA ILE A 240 -22.94 -3.62 12.47
C ILE A 240 -23.32 -2.39 11.65
N PRO A 241 -24.09 -2.52 10.55
CA PRO A 241 -24.37 -1.40 9.61
C PRO A 241 -25.43 -0.45 10.16
N ARG A 242 -25.21 0.12 11.33
CA ARG A 242 -26.11 1.03 12.04
C ARG A 242 -25.39 2.29 12.50
N ILE A 243 -26.13 3.36 12.76
CA ILE A 243 -25.63 4.53 13.50
C ILE A 243 -25.55 4.12 14.96
N ILE A 244 -24.34 3.97 15.47
CA ILE A 244 -24.02 3.61 16.85
C ILE A 244 -22.81 4.42 17.25
N SER A 245 -22.93 5.19 18.34
CA SER A 245 -21.78 5.84 18.95
C SER A 245 -20.97 4.81 19.74
N PHE A 246 -19.66 4.77 19.53
CA PHE A 246 -18.74 3.85 20.18
C PHE A 246 -17.35 4.46 20.30
N ASN A 247 -16.55 3.97 21.24
CA ASN A 247 -15.11 4.23 21.31
C ASN A 247 -14.38 3.06 20.66
N CYS A 248 -13.48 3.36 19.74
CA CYS A 248 -12.72 2.32 19.06
C CYS A 248 -11.60 1.77 19.96
N ASP A 249 -11.64 0.48 20.29
CA ASP A 249 -10.62 -0.17 21.13
C ASP A 249 -9.20 -0.13 20.55
N CYS A 250 -9.07 0.00 19.23
CA CYS A 250 -7.78 0.07 18.58
C CYS A 250 -7.14 1.45 18.51
N CYS A 251 -7.91 2.54 18.62
CA CYS A 251 -7.35 3.89 18.46
C CYS A 251 -7.85 4.90 19.49
N GLY A 252 -8.80 4.55 20.36
CA GLY A 252 -9.39 5.42 21.38
C GLY A 252 -10.26 6.56 20.85
N MET A 253 -10.47 6.63 19.52
CA MET A 253 -11.30 7.68 18.91
C MET A 253 -12.76 7.26 18.86
N ASN A 254 -13.65 8.25 18.97
CA ASN A 254 -15.08 8.02 18.84
C ASN A 254 -15.44 7.69 17.40
N GLY A 255 -16.32 6.70 17.23
CA GLY A 255 -17.03 6.41 16.01
C GLY A 255 -18.51 6.71 16.15
N ASP A 256 -19.19 6.99 15.06
CA ASP A 256 -20.62 7.34 15.03
C ASP A 256 -21.48 6.33 14.26
N ARG A 257 -20.85 5.35 13.61
CA ARG A 257 -21.56 4.36 12.76
C ARG A 257 -20.74 3.14 12.41
N SER A 258 -21.44 2.07 12.11
CA SER A 258 -20.96 0.85 11.46
C SER A 258 -19.64 0.29 12.04
N PRO A 259 -19.56 0.06 13.36
CA PRO A 259 -18.40 -0.61 13.93
C PRO A 259 -18.35 -2.08 13.49
N TYR A 260 -17.14 -2.62 13.46
CA TYR A 260 -16.96 -4.06 13.63
C TYR A 260 -16.97 -4.38 15.11
N SER A 261 -17.77 -5.36 15.50
CA SER A 261 -17.92 -5.80 16.90
C SER A 261 -17.66 -7.28 17.03
N CYS A 262 -17.05 -7.67 18.14
CA CYS A 262 -16.93 -9.05 18.57
C CYS A 262 -18.16 -9.45 19.37
N GLN A 263 -18.73 -10.63 19.08
CA GLN A 263 -19.86 -11.16 19.85
C GLN A 263 -19.43 -11.91 21.14
N GLN A 264 -18.15 -12.24 21.27
CA GLN A 264 -17.59 -12.99 22.41
C GLN A 264 -17.02 -12.08 23.49
N CYS A 265 -16.67 -10.84 23.14
CA CYS A 265 -16.18 -9.85 24.09
C CYS A 265 -16.65 -8.46 23.69
N ASP A 266 -16.60 -7.53 24.63
CA ASP A 266 -17.03 -6.14 24.42
C ASP A 266 -15.93 -5.36 23.66
N PHE A 267 -15.80 -5.65 22.35
CA PHE A 267 -14.78 -5.10 21.50
C PHE A 267 -15.40 -4.50 20.23
N MET A 268 -15.15 -3.20 20.02
CA MET A 268 -15.64 -2.46 18.85
C MET A 268 -14.54 -1.67 18.18
N ILE A 269 -14.45 -1.75 16.86
CA ILE A 269 -13.42 -1.04 16.09
C ILE A 269 -13.97 -0.39 14.83
N HIS A 270 -13.30 0.68 14.41
CA HIS A 270 -13.50 1.26 13.09
C HIS A 270 -13.06 0.28 12.00
N GLN A 271 -13.70 0.33 10.86
CA GLN A 271 -13.32 -0.44 9.67
C GLN A 271 -11.84 -0.22 9.31
N ASN A 272 -11.36 1.02 9.29
CA ASN A 272 -9.96 1.35 8.98
C ASN A 272 -8.97 1.07 10.12
N CYS A 273 -9.39 0.47 11.22
CA CYS A 273 -8.50 0.00 12.30
C CYS A 273 -8.28 -1.52 12.28
N ILE A 274 -8.95 -2.26 11.40
CA ILE A 274 -8.88 -3.73 11.30
C ILE A 274 -7.46 -4.19 10.95
N ASP A 275 -6.87 -3.54 9.93
CA ASP A 275 -5.59 -3.91 9.32
C ASP A 275 -4.42 -3.03 9.79
N LEU A 276 -4.56 -2.41 10.97
CA LEU A 276 -3.43 -1.66 11.54
C LEU A 276 -2.20 -2.55 11.67
N PRO A 277 -1.02 -2.11 11.18
CA PRO A 277 0.21 -2.88 11.24
C PRO A 277 0.59 -3.22 12.68
N GLU A 278 1.23 -4.37 12.88
CA GLU A 278 1.66 -4.78 14.22
C GLU A 278 2.95 -4.09 14.63
N ILE A 279 3.89 -3.94 13.70
CA ILE A 279 5.19 -3.32 13.93
C ILE A 279 5.45 -2.29 12.83
N VAL A 280 5.75 -1.07 13.24
CA VAL A 280 6.04 0.04 12.32
C VAL A 280 7.36 0.72 12.65
N ASN A 281 8.01 1.22 11.63
CA ASN A 281 9.09 2.18 11.78
C ASN A 281 8.59 3.56 11.35
N ILE A 282 8.85 4.55 12.18
CA ILE A 282 8.46 5.94 11.91
C ILE A 282 9.68 6.83 11.74
N ASN A 283 9.53 7.94 11.03
CA ASN A 283 10.64 8.88 10.80
C ASN A 283 11.01 9.76 12.00
N ARG A 284 10.28 9.68 13.09
CA ARG A 284 10.46 10.51 14.31
C ARG A 284 10.87 9.71 15.54
N HIS A 285 11.25 8.46 15.36
CA HIS A 285 11.78 7.59 16.41
C HIS A 285 12.71 6.55 15.81
N ASP A 286 13.84 6.28 16.47
CA ASP A 286 14.89 5.43 15.88
C ASP A 286 14.59 3.92 15.98
N HIS A 287 13.76 3.52 16.93
CA HIS A 287 13.41 2.12 17.15
C HIS A 287 12.05 1.77 16.54
N SER A 288 11.84 0.50 16.26
CA SER A 288 10.54 -0.03 15.86
C SER A 288 9.51 0.12 16.97
N LEU A 289 8.27 0.38 16.59
CA LEU A 289 7.14 0.52 17.48
C LEU A 289 6.18 -0.64 17.29
N SER A 290 5.83 -1.29 18.38
CA SER A 290 4.85 -2.39 18.40
C SER A 290 3.48 -1.88 18.80
N ARG A 291 2.45 -2.34 18.09
CA ARG A 291 1.07 -2.08 18.48
C ARG A 291 0.73 -2.81 19.77
N ARG A 292 0.15 -2.08 20.72
CA ARG A 292 -0.35 -2.61 21.98
C ARG A 292 -1.87 -2.45 22.05
N ARG A 293 -2.58 -3.41 22.63
CA ARG A 293 -4.04 -3.30 22.86
C ARG A 293 -4.35 -2.22 23.91
N HIS A 294 -3.48 -2.08 24.90
CA HIS A 294 -3.48 -1.05 25.92
C HIS A 294 -2.04 -0.79 26.37
N LEU A 295 -1.79 0.36 26.94
CA LEU A 295 -0.53 0.68 27.63
C LEU A 295 -0.66 0.39 29.13
N ASN A 296 0.45 0.45 29.85
CA ASN A 296 0.39 0.43 31.31
C ASN A 296 -0.33 1.69 31.83
N PRO A 297 -1.12 1.59 32.93
CA PRO A 297 -1.73 2.75 33.54
C PRO A 297 -0.71 3.86 33.83
N GLY A 298 -1.00 5.08 33.39
CA GLY A 298 -0.07 6.19 33.54
C GLY A 298 -0.44 7.40 32.69
N SER A 299 0.39 8.42 32.74
CA SER A 299 0.26 9.62 31.91
C SER A 299 1.16 9.50 30.68
N TRP A 300 0.56 9.27 29.53
CA TRP A 300 1.26 9.11 28.27
C TRP A 300 1.03 10.31 27.36
N VAL A 301 2.09 10.75 26.68
CA VAL A 301 2.05 11.83 25.69
C VAL A 301 2.49 11.28 24.34
N CYS A 302 1.72 11.55 23.31
CA CYS A 302 2.02 11.09 21.95
C CYS A 302 3.29 11.76 21.41
N GLY A 303 4.29 10.99 21.02
CA GLY A 303 5.55 11.49 20.45
C GLY A 303 5.41 12.18 19.09
N ILE A 304 4.22 12.19 18.48
CA ILE A 304 3.95 12.83 17.19
C ILE A 304 3.12 14.11 17.35
N CYS A 305 1.96 14.03 17.99
CA CYS A 305 1.03 15.17 18.09
C CYS A 305 1.08 15.87 19.45
N HIS A 306 1.88 15.37 20.40
CA HIS A 306 2.08 15.88 21.76
C HIS A 306 0.80 15.99 22.61
N LYS A 307 -0.28 15.30 22.20
CA LYS A 307 -1.51 15.19 22.97
C LYS A 307 -1.47 13.95 23.87
N LYS A 308 -2.31 13.95 24.91
CA LYS A 308 -2.46 12.81 25.83
C LYS A 308 -2.90 11.56 25.06
N VAL A 309 -2.25 10.42 25.34
CA VAL A 309 -2.66 9.08 24.89
C VAL A 309 -3.42 8.42 26.01
N ASP A 310 -4.63 7.97 25.74
CA ASP A 310 -5.40 7.18 26.69
C ASP A 310 -4.86 5.75 26.73
N TRP A 311 -4.32 5.35 27.85
CA TRP A 311 -3.66 4.08 28.05
C TRP A 311 -4.61 2.87 27.96
N SER A 312 -5.92 3.07 28.14
CA SER A 312 -6.94 2.02 28.09
C SER A 312 -7.26 1.54 26.67
N TYR A 313 -6.85 2.30 25.66
CA TYR A 313 -7.04 1.95 24.24
C TYR A 313 -5.76 1.59 23.53
N GLY A 314 -5.89 1.05 22.32
CA GLY A 314 -4.77 0.67 21.50
C GLY A 314 -3.85 1.84 21.08
N ALA A 315 -2.55 1.61 21.21
CA ALA A 315 -1.50 2.57 20.87
C ALA A 315 -0.24 1.83 20.38
N TYR A 316 0.72 2.56 19.85
CA TYR A 316 2.05 2.03 19.56
C TYR A 316 3.04 2.46 20.62
N SER A 317 3.90 1.55 21.06
CA SER A 317 4.97 1.85 22.02
C SER A 317 6.29 1.22 21.62
N CYS A 318 7.38 1.83 22.08
CA CYS A 318 8.73 1.31 21.92
C CYS A 318 9.06 0.35 23.06
N SER A 319 9.68 -0.78 22.75
CA SER A 319 10.18 -1.72 23.76
C SER A 319 11.48 -1.27 24.42
N ILE A 320 12.27 -0.46 23.71
CA ILE A 320 13.58 0.06 24.18
C ILE A 320 13.40 1.36 24.96
N CYS A 321 12.44 2.23 24.54
CA CYS A 321 12.17 3.51 25.20
C CYS A 321 10.87 3.39 26.02
N PRO A 322 10.94 3.11 27.34
CA PRO A 322 9.77 2.70 28.12
C PRO A 322 8.68 3.76 28.26
N ASN A 323 9.01 5.03 28.03
CA ASN A 323 8.06 6.16 28.13
C ASN A 323 7.65 6.71 26.74
N TYR A 324 7.95 5.99 25.65
CA TYR A 324 7.59 6.43 24.31
C TYR A 324 6.37 5.69 23.79
N ALA A 325 5.31 6.44 23.54
CA ALA A 325 4.10 5.94 22.93
C ALA A 325 3.49 6.95 21.94
N ILE A 326 2.72 6.46 21.00
CA ILE A 326 2.01 7.28 20.01
C ILE A 326 0.61 6.73 19.76
N HIS A 327 -0.32 7.60 19.40
CA HIS A 327 -1.66 7.19 18.98
C HIS A 327 -1.60 6.30 17.75
N SER A 328 -2.47 5.32 17.66
CA SER A 328 -2.55 4.41 16.51
C SER A 328 -2.73 5.15 15.18
N LYS A 329 -3.54 6.19 15.15
CA LYS A 329 -3.72 7.03 13.95
C LYS A 329 -2.51 7.93 13.62
N CYS A 330 -1.75 8.34 14.63
CA CYS A 330 -0.51 9.10 14.39
C CYS A 330 0.60 8.22 13.80
N ALA A 331 0.63 6.94 14.19
CA ALA A 331 1.63 5.98 13.71
C ALA A 331 1.56 5.73 12.20
N ILE A 332 0.35 5.74 11.63
CA ILE A 332 0.08 5.39 10.23
C ILE A 332 -0.09 6.60 9.30
N ARG A 333 0.24 7.81 9.77
CA ARG A 333 0.18 9.01 8.94
C ARG A 333 1.17 8.91 7.77
N ASP A 334 0.78 9.42 6.60
CA ASP A 334 1.59 9.39 5.37
C ASP A 334 2.92 10.16 5.50
N ASP A 335 2.98 11.18 6.36
CA ASP A 335 4.20 11.95 6.66
C ASP A 335 5.09 11.29 7.74
N VAL A 336 4.65 10.20 8.34
CA VAL A 336 5.30 9.56 9.50
C VAL A 336 5.78 8.14 9.16
N TRP A 337 4.97 7.33 8.51
CA TRP A 337 5.20 5.92 8.23
C TRP A 337 5.43 5.68 6.73
N ASP A 338 6.39 4.82 6.40
CA ASP A 338 6.75 4.43 5.03
C ASP A 338 5.82 3.37 4.40
N LYS A 339 4.78 2.97 5.14
CA LYS A 339 3.81 1.92 4.77
C LYS A 339 4.39 0.49 4.71
N LEU A 340 5.59 0.26 5.26
CA LEU A 340 6.18 -1.07 5.38
C LEU A 340 5.87 -1.66 6.77
N GLU A 341 5.20 -2.81 6.78
CA GLU A 341 5.00 -3.58 8.00
C GLU A 341 6.19 -4.49 8.25
N LEU A 342 6.76 -4.45 9.46
CA LEU A 342 8.00 -5.17 9.80
C LEU A 342 7.76 -6.52 10.50
N LYS A 343 6.52 -6.98 10.60
CA LYS A 343 6.22 -8.27 11.23
C LYS A 343 7.00 -9.40 10.54
N GLY A 344 7.86 -10.07 11.29
CA GLY A 344 8.67 -11.19 10.79
C GLY A 344 9.97 -10.80 10.09
N MET A 345 10.31 -9.51 10.02
CA MET A 345 11.62 -9.08 9.53
C MET A 345 12.66 -9.05 10.66
N PRO A 346 13.81 -9.69 10.51
CA PRO A 346 14.89 -9.63 11.50
C PRO A 346 15.40 -8.18 11.66
N GLU A 347 15.63 -7.73 12.90
CA GLU A 347 16.19 -6.39 13.17
C GLU A 347 17.59 -6.19 12.56
N GLU A 348 18.34 -7.24 12.36
CA GLU A 348 19.73 -7.24 11.83
C GLU A 348 19.86 -6.69 10.39
N LEU A 349 18.80 -6.66 9.61
CA LEU A 349 18.83 -6.10 8.24
C LEU A 349 18.80 -4.55 8.19
N GLN A 350 18.79 -3.88 9.33
CA GLN A 350 18.61 -2.42 9.38
C GLN A 350 19.92 -1.62 9.43
N GLU A 351 21.04 -2.20 9.85
CA GLU A 351 22.33 -1.52 9.91
C GLU A 351 23.34 -2.08 8.89
N ILE A 352 23.26 -1.58 7.68
CA ILE A 352 24.37 -1.74 6.75
C ILE A 352 25.50 -0.83 7.23
N LYS A 353 26.55 -1.41 7.81
CA LYS A 353 27.75 -0.66 8.21
C LYS A 353 28.36 0.05 7.01
N PRO A 354 28.84 1.30 7.14
CA PRO A 354 29.43 2.04 6.04
C PRO A 354 30.80 1.49 5.61
N PHE A 355 31.47 0.73 6.46
CA PHE A 355 32.76 0.12 6.17
C PHE A 355 32.97 -1.18 6.95
N THR A 356 33.88 -1.99 6.48
CA THR A 356 34.48 -3.13 7.19
C THR A 356 35.80 -2.72 7.76
N VAL A 357 36.07 -3.08 9.01
CA VAL A 357 37.38 -2.91 9.65
C VAL A 357 38.31 -4.05 9.18
N ILE A 358 39.47 -3.70 8.63
CA ILE A 358 40.45 -4.64 8.16
C ILE A 358 41.55 -4.79 9.21
N ASP A 359 42.01 -3.67 9.83
CA ASP A 359 42.96 -3.61 10.89
C ASP A 359 42.66 -2.43 11.82
N GLU A 360 43.36 -2.22 12.95
CA GLU A 360 43.11 -1.15 13.93
C GLU A 360 42.94 0.22 13.30
N ASP A 361 43.73 0.55 12.27
CA ASP A 361 43.69 1.85 11.58
C ASP A 361 43.27 1.74 10.11
N LEU A 362 42.85 0.57 9.62
CA LEU A 362 42.56 0.34 8.22
C LEU A 362 41.10 -0.11 7.99
N ILE A 363 40.41 0.61 7.14
CA ILE A 363 38.99 0.31 6.80
C ILE A 363 38.82 0.13 5.29
N HIS A 364 37.83 -0.69 4.93
CA HIS A 364 37.29 -0.78 3.57
C HIS A 364 35.93 -0.11 3.53
N HIS A 365 35.85 1.09 2.94
CA HIS A 365 34.68 1.95 2.97
C HIS A 365 33.87 1.86 1.68
N PHE A 366 32.52 1.80 1.76
CA PHE A 366 31.64 1.63 0.61
C PHE A 366 31.76 2.72 -0.46
N SER A 367 32.16 3.93 -0.10
CA SER A 367 32.32 5.04 -1.06
C SER A 367 33.64 4.97 -1.84
N HIS A 368 34.56 4.12 -1.42
CA HIS A 368 35.88 3.92 -2.03
C HIS A 368 36.26 2.44 -2.00
N GLU A 369 35.60 1.65 -2.84
CA GLU A 369 35.72 0.17 -2.86
C GLU A 369 37.00 -0.35 -3.48
N GLU A 370 37.75 0.49 -4.21
CA GLU A 370 38.94 0.07 -4.93
C GLU A 370 40.17 -0.04 -4.04
N HIS A 371 40.24 0.76 -2.97
CA HIS A 371 41.39 0.82 -2.07
C HIS A 371 40.94 0.94 -0.61
N TYR A 372 41.86 0.61 0.30
CA TYR A 372 41.67 0.78 1.74
C TYR A 372 41.94 2.22 2.18
N LEU A 373 41.26 2.64 3.24
CA LEU A 373 41.45 3.95 3.88
C LEU A 373 42.15 3.77 5.23
N GLN A 374 43.25 4.49 5.45
CA GLN A 374 44.02 4.49 6.67
C GLN A 374 43.63 5.68 7.56
N LEU A 375 43.42 5.42 8.84
CA LEU A 375 43.19 6.46 9.85
C LEU A 375 44.47 7.28 10.08
N LYS A 376 44.37 8.60 10.08
CA LYS A 376 45.44 9.53 10.42
C LYS A 376 44.91 10.48 11.50
N GLU A 377 45.73 10.59 12.57
CA GLU A 377 45.47 11.47 13.70
C GLU A 377 46.39 12.70 13.68
N GLU A 378 47.17 12.87 12.62
CA GLU A 378 48.13 13.97 12.51
C GLU A 378 47.44 15.32 12.26
N LYS A 379 47.98 16.36 12.96
CA LYS A 379 47.62 17.74 12.67
C LYS A 379 48.19 18.11 11.30
N ILE A 380 47.34 18.30 10.30
CA ILE A 380 47.76 18.91 9.04
C ILE A 380 48.13 20.36 9.36
N THR A 381 49.42 20.59 9.59
CA THR A 381 49.98 21.94 9.73
C THR A 381 50.22 22.49 8.34
N CYS A 382 49.44 23.50 7.99
CA CYS A 382 49.68 24.51 6.95
C CYS A 382 49.61 24.10 5.46
N GLY A 383 48.71 24.71 4.75
CA GLY A 383 48.83 25.14 3.38
C GLY A 383 48.12 24.34 2.29
N GLY A 384 47.47 23.24 2.57
CA GLY A 384 46.73 22.50 1.57
C GLY A 384 45.19 22.65 1.71
N ASN A 385 44.51 23.00 0.65
CA ASN A 385 43.03 23.01 0.55
C ASN A 385 42.48 21.57 0.53
N ILE A 386 42.90 20.70 1.48
CA ILE A 386 42.48 19.30 1.56
C ILE A 386 41.04 19.26 2.08
N ARG A 387 40.14 18.71 1.29
CA ARG A 387 38.70 18.66 1.58
C ARG A 387 38.21 17.22 1.70
N CYS A 388 37.24 17.03 2.56
CA CYS A 388 36.55 15.75 2.69
C CYS A 388 35.65 15.48 1.47
N GLU A 389 35.78 14.34 0.84
CA GLU A 389 35.00 13.93 -0.33
C GLU A 389 33.48 13.78 -0.04
N ALA A 390 33.11 13.59 1.23
CA ALA A 390 31.70 13.47 1.60
C ALA A 390 31.02 14.81 1.89
N CYS A 391 31.65 15.73 2.60
CA CYS A 391 31.01 17.00 3.04
C CYS A 391 31.62 18.25 2.42
N VAL A 392 32.69 18.11 1.61
CA VAL A 392 33.42 19.19 0.93
C VAL A 392 34.06 20.21 1.87
N LEU A 393 33.95 20.01 3.19
CA LEU A 393 34.57 20.88 4.17
C LEU A 393 36.06 20.57 4.32
N PRO A 394 36.90 21.57 4.71
CA PRO A 394 38.32 21.35 4.90
C PRO A 394 38.59 20.43 6.08
N ILE A 395 39.66 19.62 5.96
CA ILE A 395 40.16 18.76 7.03
C ILE A 395 40.99 19.62 7.99
N ASN A 396 40.40 20.01 9.12
CA ASN A 396 41.04 20.86 10.13
C ASN A 396 41.16 20.08 11.44
N TYR A 397 42.36 19.87 11.94
CA TYR A 397 42.65 19.37 13.29
C TYR A 397 41.91 18.13 13.80
N GLN A 398 41.17 17.43 12.95
CA GLN A 398 40.36 16.24 13.29
C GLN A 398 40.99 14.98 12.66
N ALA A 399 40.81 13.85 13.33
CA ALA A 399 41.17 12.55 12.76
C ALA A 399 40.39 12.31 11.45
N PHE A 400 41.05 11.80 10.45
CA PHE A 400 40.49 11.54 9.12
C PHE A 400 41.02 10.22 8.55
N TYR A 401 40.28 9.68 7.61
CA TYR A 401 40.71 8.55 6.81
C TYR A 401 41.27 9.03 5.47
N SER A 402 42.43 8.54 5.04
CA SER A 402 43.00 8.82 3.72
C SER A 402 43.32 7.53 2.98
N CYS A 403 43.11 7.52 1.68
CA CYS A 403 43.58 6.45 0.82
C CYS A 403 45.12 6.49 0.73
N VAL A 404 45.74 5.31 0.74
CA VAL A 404 47.21 5.21 0.56
C VAL A 404 47.64 5.22 -0.90
N GLN A 405 46.70 5.12 -1.84
CA GLN A 405 46.96 4.98 -3.29
C GLN A 405 46.42 6.14 -4.13
N CYS A 406 45.48 6.97 -3.59
CA CYS A 406 44.96 8.14 -4.26
C CYS A 406 44.58 9.24 -3.24
N ASP A 407 44.12 10.40 -3.73
CA ASP A 407 43.84 11.58 -2.90
C ASP A 407 42.48 11.55 -2.20
N PHE A 408 41.83 10.38 -2.09
CA PHE A 408 40.54 10.25 -1.45
C PHE A 408 40.63 10.38 0.07
N ILE A 409 39.89 11.32 0.65
CA ILE A 409 39.95 11.64 2.08
C ILE A 409 38.54 11.83 2.66
N LEU A 410 38.31 11.28 3.85
CA LEU A 410 37.08 11.47 4.62
C LEU A 410 37.38 11.88 6.06
N HIS A 411 36.62 12.84 6.60
CA HIS A 411 36.60 13.00 8.07
C HIS A 411 36.21 11.67 8.72
N LYS A 412 36.79 11.38 9.89
CA LYS A 412 36.38 10.20 10.69
C LYS A 412 34.87 10.18 10.97
N THR A 413 34.28 11.36 11.24
CA THR A 413 32.83 11.53 11.42
C THR A 413 32.04 11.21 10.15
N CYS A 414 32.55 11.63 8.96
CA CYS A 414 31.89 11.37 7.68
C CYS A 414 31.97 9.90 7.28
N ALA A 415 33.10 9.24 7.55
CA ALA A 415 33.26 7.80 7.32
C ALA A 415 32.30 6.95 8.17
N ASN A 416 31.93 7.44 9.36
CA ASN A 416 31.00 6.76 10.27
C ASN A 416 29.52 7.08 9.99
N LEU A 417 29.20 7.84 8.94
CA LEU A 417 27.81 8.12 8.61
C LEU A 417 27.06 6.83 8.23
N PRO A 418 25.89 6.60 8.83
CA PRO A 418 25.14 5.38 8.55
C PRO A 418 24.68 5.33 7.08
N ARG A 419 24.70 4.15 6.46
CA ARG A 419 24.25 3.94 5.08
C ARG A 419 22.78 4.28 4.89
N LYS A 420 21.97 4.13 5.93
CA LYS A 420 20.54 4.50 5.94
C LYS A 420 20.27 5.39 7.15
N LYS A 421 19.56 6.48 6.94
CA LYS A 421 19.15 7.40 8.02
C LYS A 421 17.71 7.84 7.79
N ARG A 422 16.92 7.89 8.88
CA ARG A 422 15.57 8.47 8.86
C ARG A 422 15.65 9.96 9.01
N HIS A 423 14.74 10.67 8.35
CA HIS A 423 14.68 12.12 8.38
C HIS A 423 13.26 12.59 8.61
N LEU A 424 13.08 13.61 9.45
CA LEU A 424 11.77 14.14 9.86
C LEU A 424 10.80 14.46 8.73
N TYR A 425 11.32 14.95 7.60
CA TYR A 425 10.51 15.35 6.44
C TYR A 425 10.24 14.23 5.44
N TYR A 426 10.87 13.05 5.63
CA TYR A 426 10.70 11.93 4.71
C TYR A 426 10.25 10.68 5.47
N ASN A 427 9.17 10.09 5.06
CA ASN A 427 8.66 8.85 5.65
C ASN A 427 9.49 7.62 5.27
N LYS A 428 10.27 7.68 4.18
CA LYS A 428 11.21 6.62 3.77
C LYS A 428 12.61 6.92 4.26
N PRO A 429 13.41 5.89 4.64
CA PRO A 429 14.80 6.11 5.02
C PRO A 429 15.62 6.59 3.81
N LEU A 430 16.44 7.61 4.04
CA LEU A 430 17.43 8.08 3.07
C LEU A 430 18.60 7.09 3.03
N THR A 431 19.04 6.73 1.83
CA THR A 431 20.21 5.86 1.63
C THR A 431 21.37 6.68 1.13
N LEU A 432 22.51 6.64 1.85
CA LEU A 432 23.74 7.26 1.42
C LEU A 432 24.30 6.49 0.22
N LYS A 433 24.38 7.14 -0.94
CA LYS A 433 24.89 6.56 -2.18
C LYS A 433 26.27 7.11 -2.50
N ARG A 434 27.12 6.29 -3.15
CA ARG A 434 28.29 6.76 -3.89
C ARG A 434 27.75 7.52 -5.11
N GLY A 435 28.15 8.75 -5.34
CA GLY A 435 27.67 9.43 -6.52
C GLY A 435 28.23 10.83 -6.71
N LEU A 436 28.37 11.17 -7.97
CA LEU A 436 28.59 12.50 -8.50
C LEU A 436 27.82 13.55 -7.71
N VAL A 437 28.55 14.58 -7.30
CA VAL A 437 27.99 15.83 -6.81
C VAL A 437 27.08 16.40 -7.90
N CYS A 438 25.80 16.06 -7.89
CA CYS A 438 24.83 16.91 -8.53
C CYS A 438 24.71 18.17 -7.67
N MET A 439 25.38 19.23 -8.11
CA MET A 439 25.15 20.57 -7.64
C MET A 439 23.72 20.98 -7.99
N PHE A 440 22.78 20.64 -7.13
CA PHE A 440 21.55 21.38 -6.99
C PHE A 440 21.29 21.50 -5.49
N GLY A 441 21.71 22.64 -4.97
CA GLY A 441 21.24 23.10 -3.68
C GLY A 441 19.73 23.25 -3.72
N MET A 442 19.06 22.65 -2.75
CA MET A 442 17.84 23.18 -2.19
C MET A 442 17.87 22.94 -0.69
N PHE A 443 17.79 24.03 -0.01
CA PHE A 443 17.68 24.25 1.42
C PHE A 443 16.50 23.50 2.06
#